data_d90d74534646f9df6cd9f2d1f68b5208
#
_entry.id   d90d74534646f9df6cd9f2d1f68b5208
#
_cell.length_a   1.000
_cell.length_b   1.000
_cell.length_c   1.000
_cell.angle_alpha   90.00
_cell.angle_beta   90.00
_cell.angle_gamma   90.00
#
_symmetry.space_group_name_H-M   'P 1'
#
loop_
_entity.id
_entity.type
_entity.pdbx_description
1 polymer ?
#
loop_
_entity_poly.entity_id
_entity_poly.type
_entity_poly.pdbx_seq_one_letter_code
_entity_poly.pdbx_strand_id
1 'polypeptide(L)'
;MSNPLYTFPTVCGQTLRALARYPSRTAFSWPGGSLTYRGATDLIGRMQAVFMKLGLPPGARVAFLTANRADTWCAGVAAQLSRLALTWLHPLGSLDDQLFQLEDSEAEMLVIDANAFGDWGGELAAKVQGVMTVFTLGPANYGIDLLATIEEAGHATARCFARADDFATLNYTGGTTGKSKGALRYHREYGGFASAILADFEIPEAARYLTVAPISHVAGTKVLPTLMRGGTVHMLKGFDPEAVLKTIEQERINFTLFVPTMIYVLLDHPALARTDLSSLELLLYGASAMSPSRLVEGIERIGPVFSQLYGQTECYPVSVLRKADHDPAMPELFPSCGFPIAACEVKILDGDDDEVESGEAGEICVRAPHVMAEYWKRPETTEETLKNGWLHTGDVARKDERGYMFILDRKKDMIVSGGFNIFPREVEDVLSQHADVAMCAVVGVPDDKWGEAVTAVVVAREGTHPDADELINLVKARKGSAHAPKQIQFVEELPMTGVGKVDKKVLRARYWAGRERMVG
;
A
#
# COMPACT_ATOMS: atom_id res chain seq x y z
N MET A 1 -9.47 -30.93 -28.38
CA MET A 1 -9.98 -29.74 -27.68
C MET A 1 -9.43 -28.53 -28.42
N SER A 2 -10.29 -27.62 -28.88
CA SER A 2 -9.85 -26.37 -29.53
C SER A 2 -9.08 -25.55 -28.50
N ASN A 3 -7.90 -25.02 -28.87
CA ASN A 3 -7.19 -24.05 -28.03
C ASN A 3 -8.12 -22.85 -27.76
N PRO A 4 -8.26 -22.41 -26.48
CA PRO A 4 -9.09 -21.25 -26.19
C PRO A 4 -8.52 -20.00 -26.89
N LEU A 5 -9.42 -19.18 -27.45
CA LEU A 5 -9.02 -17.91 -28.09
C LEU A 5 -8.47 -16.91 -27.09
N TYR A 6 -8.76 -17.09 -25.80
CA TYR A 6 -8.31 -16.24 -24.71
C TYR A 6 -7.74 -17.06 -23.55
N THR A 7 -6.59 -16.61 -23.05
CA THR A 7 -6.02 -17.07 -21.79
C THR A 7 -5.74 -15.85 -20.93
N PHE A 8 -6.01 -15.96 -19.64
CA PHE A 8 -5.67 -14.87 -18.71
C PHE A 8 -4.17 -14.55 -18.75
N PRO A 9 -3.79 -13.28 -18.88
CA PRO A 9 -2.39 -12.89 -18.90
C PRO A 9 -1.73 -13.12 -17.55
N THR A 10 -0.50 -13.63 -17.55
CA THR A 10 0.34 -13.65 -16.35
C THR A 10 1.07 -12.31 -16.21
N VAL A 11 1.23 -11.80 -14.99
CA VAL A 11 1.94 -10.53 -14.75
C VAL A 11 3.38 -10.56 -15.26
N CYS A 12 4.09 -11.67 -15.04
CA CYS A 12 5.46 -11.85 -15.52
C CYS A 12 5.55 -11.96 -17.06
N GLY A 13 4.54 -12.56 -17.72
CA GLY A 13 4.44 -12.56 -19.18
C GLY A 13 4.18 -11.17 -19.76
N GLN A 14 3.36 -10.36 -19.08
CA GLN A 14 3.18 -8.94 -19.45
C GLN A 14 4.49 -8.16 -19.26
N THR A 15 5.23 -8.44 -18.21
CA THR A 15 6.53 -7.82 -17.92
C THR A 15 7.53 -8.08 -19.05
N LEU A 16 7.68 -9.34 -19.49
CA LEU A 16 8.58 -9.64 -20.61
C LEU A 16 8.20 -8.89 -21.91
N ARG A 17 6.90 -8.80 -22.21
CA ARG A 17 6.43 -8.02 -23.37
C ARG A 17 6.74 -6.53 -23.24
N ALA A 18 6.56 -5.95 -22.04
CA ALA A 18 6.89 -4.54 -21.78
C ALA A 18 8.38 -4.29 -21.95
N LEU A 19 9.23 -5.15 -21.38
CA LEU A 19 10.69 -5.03 -21.47
C LEU A 19 11.20 -5.20 -22.92
N ALA A 20 10.61 -6.08 -23.69
CA ALA A 20 11.00 -6.31 -25.10
C ALA A 20 10.68 -5.12 -26.01
N ARG A 21 9.70 -4.27 -25.62
CA ARG A 21 9.21 -3.16 -26.47
C ARG A 21 10.21 -2.00 -26.61
N TYR A 22 11.02 -1.74 -25.56
CA TYR A 22 11.91 -0.57 -25.49
C TYR A 22 13.33 -0.94 -25.05
N PRO A 23 14.04 -1.88 -25.71
CA PRO A 23 15.23 -2.54 -25.18
C PRO A 23 16.39 -1.60 -24.85
N SER A 24 16.52 -0.48 -25.54
CA SER A 24 17.60 0.50 -25.34
C SER A 24 17.27 1.62 -24.32
N ARG A 25 15.99 1.74 -23.89
CA ARG A 25 15.62 2.74 -22.90
C ARG A 25 16.11 2.33 -21.51
N THR A 26 16.28 3.31 -20.62
CA THR A 26 16.50 3.08 -19.19
C THR A 26 15.20 2.61 -18.53
N ALA A 27 15.21 1.41 -17.93
CA ALA A 27 14.10 0.87 -17.17
C ALA A 27 14.13 1.34 -15.71
N PHE A 28 15.33 1.30 -15.12
CA PHE A 28 15.56 1.68 -13.73
C PHE A 28 16.74 2.63 -13.62
N SER A 29 16.64 3.59 -12.68
CA SER A 29 17.70 4.53 -12.34
C SER A 29 17.76 4.69 -10.82
N TRP A 30 18.96 4.81 -10.27
CA TRP A 30 19.21 5.03 -8.84
C TRP A 30 20.50 5.84 -8.66
N PRO A 31 20.76 6.45 -7.50
CA PRO A 31 22.02 7.14 -7.25
C PRO A 31 23.22 6.22 -7.52
N GLY A 32 23.99 6.54 -8.54
CA GLY A 32 25.22 5.81 -8.92
C GLY A 32 25.03 4.71 -9.98
N GLY A 33 23.80 4.53 -10.57
CA GLY A 33 23.64 3.52 -11.61
C GLY A 33 22.30 3.55 -12.34
N SER A 34 22.24 2.77 -13.39
CA SER A 34 21.00 2.56 -14.14
C SER A 34 20.98 1.19 -14.79
N LEU A 35 19.81 0.72 -15.18
CA LEU A 35 19.61 -0.54 -15.87
C LEU A 35 18.67 -0.31 -17.06
N THR A 36 19.08 -0.72 -18.27
CA THR A 36 18.22 -0.65 -19.45
C THR A 36 17.16 -1.75 -19.43
N TYR A 37 16.12 -1.62 -20.26
CA TYR A 37 15.10 -2.65 -20.46
C TYR A 37 15.73 -3.99 -20.87
N ARG A 38 16.71 -3.97 -21.79
CA ARG A 38 17.48 -5.16 -22.17
C ARG A 38 18.29 -5.72 -21.01
N GLY A 39 18.98 -4.85 -20.27
CA GLY A 39 19.75 -5.26 -19.10
C GLY A 39 18.87 -5.91 -18.03
N ALA A 40 17.65 -5.39 -17.82
CA ALA A 40 16.67 -6.00 -16.91
C ALA A 40 16.25 -7.39 -17.40
N THR A 41 15.99 -7.55 -18.72
CA THR A 41 15.65 -8.86 -19.30
C THR A 41 16.78 -9.86 -19.14
N ASP A 42 18.02 -9.46 -19.38
CA ASP A 42 19.21 -10.32 -19.25
C ASP A 42 19.42 -10.72 -17.78
N LEU A 43 19.25 -9.77 -16.84
CA LEU A 43 19.35 -10.02 -15.40
C LEU A 43 18.28 -11.01 -14.94
N ILE A 44 17.02 -10.79 -15.36
CA ILE A 44 15.90 -11.70 -15.08
C ILE A 44 16.20 -13.11 -15.61
N GLY A 45 16.70 -13.24 -16.85
CA GLY A 45 17.03 -14.55 -17.42
C GLY A 45 18.09 -15.30 -16.62
N ARG A 46 19.17 -14.62 -16.20
CA ARG A 46 20.23 -15.21 -15.37
C ARG A 46 19.72 -15.64 -14.00
N MET A 47 18.93 -14.80 -13.32
CA MET A 47 18.30 -15.15 -12.05
C MET A 47 17.33 -16.33 -12.19
N GLN A 48 16.52 -16.34 -13.26
CA GLN A 48 15.62 -17.46 -13.56
C GLN A 48 16.39 -18.79 -13.71
N ALA A 49 17.52 -18.78 -14.40
CA ALA A 49 18.33 -19.97 -14.56
C ALA A 49 18.85 -20.52 -13.22
N VAL A 50 19.21 -19.65 -12.28
CA VAL A 50 19.60 -20.03 -10.91
C VAL A 50 18.41 -20.63 -10.16
N PHE A 51 17.25 -19.97 -10.17
CA PHE A 51 16.06 -20.44 -9.45
C PHE A 51 15.55 -21.79 -9.99
N MET A 52 15.57 -21.98 -11.30
CA MET A 52 15.16 -23.26 -11.89
C MET A 52 16.08 -24.43 -11.52
N LYS A 53 17.37 -24.19 -11.26
CA LYS A 53 18.31 -25.24 -10.79
C LYS A 53 17.97 -25.77 -9.40
N LEU A 54 17.20 -25.02 -8.60
CA LEU A 54 16.76 -25.47 -7.26
C LEU A 54 15.71 -26.59 -7.35
N GLY A 55 15.03 -26.74 -8.50
CA GLY A 55 14.03 -27.79 -8.69
C GLY A 55 12.77 -27.62 -7.82
N LEU A 56 12.50 -26.41 -7.34
CA LEU A 56 11.31 -26.14 -6.53
C LEU A 56 10.01 -26.41 -7.31
N PRO A 57 8.99 -26.96 -6.66
CA PRO A 57 7.71 -27.24 -7.33
C PRO A 57 6.99 -25.96 -7.72
N PRO A 58 6.10 -26.01 -8.74
CA PRO A 58 5.21 -24.90 -9.05
C PRO A 58 4.38 -24.48 -7.84
N GLY A 59 4.34 -23.17 -7.57
CA GLY A 59 3.65 -22.61 -6.42
C GLY A 59 4.50 -22.52 -5.13
N ALA A 60 5.74 -23.01 -5.13
CA ALA A 60 6.68 -22.79 -4.05
C ALA A 60 6.84 -21.29 -3.77
N ARG A 61 6.85 -20.91 -2.48
CA ARG A 61 6.86 -19.50 -2.07
C ARG A 61 8.29 -18.99 -1.90
N VAL A 62 8.53 -17.83 -2.47
CA VAL A 62 9.77 -17.09 -2.34
C VAL A 62 9.50 -15.82 -1.55
N ALA A 63 10.11 -15.72 -0.39
CA ALA A 63 10.03 -14.52 0.45
C ALA A 63 11.15 -13.53 0.11
N PHE A 64 10.84 -12.24 0.20
CA PHE A 64 11.77 -11.15 -0.06
C PHE A 64 11.80 -10.18 1.12
N LEU A 65 12.99 -9.94 1.67
CA LEU A 65 13.28 -8.86 2.63
C LEU A 65 14.31 -7.92 2.00
N THR A 66 13.81 -6.85 1.36
CA THR A 66 14.66 -6.00 0.52
C THR A 66 14.25 -4.54 0.56
N ALA A 67 15.20 -3.65 0.33
CA ALA A 67 14.94 -2.24 0.03
C ALA A 67 14.52 -2.06 -1.45
N ASN A 68 14.28 -0.81 -1.86
CA ASN A 68 13.98 -0.46 -3.25
C ASN A 68 15.23 -0.64 -4.12
N ARG A 69 15.26 -1.72 -4.90
CA ARG A 69 16.37 -2.06 -5.80
C ARG A 69 15.83 -2.65 -7.10
N ALA A 70 16.50 -2.35 -8.21
CA ALA A 70 16.15 -2.88 -9.53
C ALA A 70 16.36 -4.41 -9.62
N ASP A 71 17.43 -4.93 -9.03
CA ASP A 71 17.73 -6.35 -8.99
C ASP A 71 16.72 -7.13 -8.13
N THR A 72 16.22 -6.56 -7.03
CA THR A 72 15.10 -7.13 -6.26
C THR A 72 13.86 -7.34 -7.13
N TRP A 73 13.45 -6.31 -7.87
CA TRP A 73 12.30 -6.42 -8.76
C TRP A 73 12.55 -7.46 -9.85
N CYS A 74 13.74 -7.50 -10.43
CA CYS A 74 14.12 -8.51 -11.42
C CYS A 74 14.08 -9.93 -10.84
N ALA A 75 14.54 -10.12 -9.58
CA ALA A 75 14.48 -11.41 -8.89
C ALA A 75 13.02 -11.86 -8.65
N GLY A 76 12.13 -10.95 -8.26
CA GLY A 76 10.70 -11.24 -8.14
C GLY A 76 10.08 -11.70 -9.48
N VAL A 77 10.40 -11.00 -10.58
CA VAL A 77 9.94 -11.39 -11.92
C VAL A 77 10.52 -12.76 -12.32
N ALA A 78 11.81 -13.00 -12.08
CA ALA A 78 12.46 -14.28 -12.37
C ALA A 78 11.81 -15.45 -11.61
N ALA A 79 11.45 -15.24 -10.34
CA ALA A 79 10.74 -16.23 -9.53
C ALA A 79 9.37 -16.54 -10.14
N GLN A 80 8.57 -15.53 -10.47
CA GLN A 80 7.25 -15.73 -11.09
C GLN A 80 7.36 -16.41 -12.47
N LEU A 81 8.34 -16.05 -13.30
CA LEU A 81 8.60 -16.72 -14.58
C LEU A 81 8.91 -18.21 -14.40
N SER A 82 9.47 -18.59 -13.24
CA SER A 82 9.81 -19.98 -12.83
C SER A 82 8.65 -20.70 -12.15
N ARG A 83 7.42 -20.14 -12.18
CA ARG A 83 6.21 -20.65 -11.53
C ARG A 83 6.29 -20.62 -9.98
N LEU A 84 7.09 -19.72 -9.39
CA LEU A 84 7.17 -19.52 -7.95
C LEU A 84 6.28 -18.34 -7.53
N ALA A 85 5.71 -18.40 -6.34
CA ALA A 85 4.86 -17.35 -5.78
C ALA A 85 5.67 -16.39 -4.90
N LEU A 86 5.34 -15.09 -4.95
CA LEU A 86 6.05 -14.08 -4.17
C LEU A 86 5.37 -13.83 -2.83
N THR A 87 6.18 -13.74 -1.79
CA THR A 87 5.79 -13.23 -0.46
C THR A 87 6.71 -12.07 -0.11
N TRP A 88 6.14 -10.87 0.04
CA TRP A 88 6.92 -9.69 0.38
C TRP A 88 6.86 -9.44 1.89
N LEU A 89 8.00 -9.57 2.56
CA LEU A 89 8.15 -9.17 3.95
C LEU A 89 8.22 -7.65 4.05
N HIS A 90 7.52 -7.08 5.05
CA HIS A 90 7.59 -5.64 5.22
C HIS A 90 8.98 -5.23 5.73
N PRO A 91 9.71 -4.31 5.08
CA PRO A 91 11.07 -3.94 5.47
C PRO A 91 11.17 -3.31 6.88
N LEU A 92 10.08 -2.73 7.39
CA LEU A 92 9.97 -2.19 8.75
C LEU A 92 9.16 -3.10 9.69
N GLY A 93 8.91 -4.36 9.30
CA GLY A 93 8.25 -5.36 10.14
C GLY A 93 9.15 -5.82 11.28
N SER A 94 8.56 -6.24 12.40
CA SER A 94 9.31 -6.87 13.49
C SER A 94 9.86 -8.24 13.05
N LEU A 95 10.90 -8.71 13.74
CA LEU A 95 11.45 -10.04 13.49
C LEU A 95 10.40 -11.13 13.68
N ASP A 96 9.58 -11.02 14.73
CA ASP A 96 8.53 -12.00 15.03
C ASP A 96 7.45 -12.03 13.94
N ASP A 97 7.05 -10.86 13.41
CA ASP A 97 6.11 -10.80 12.30
C ASP A 97 6.69 -11.40 11.02
N GLN A 98 7.96 -11.11 10.73
CA GLN A 98 8.63 -11.65 9.55
C GLN A 98 8.81 -13.16 9.66
N LEU A 99 9.20 -13.68 10.83
CA LEU A 99 9.29 -15.12 11.09
C LEU A 99 7.93 -15.80 10.97
N PHE A 100 6.89 -15.21 11.56
CA PHE A 100 5.52 -15.70 11.41
C PHE A 100 5.11 -15.77 9.93
N GLN A 101 5.39 -14.73 9.13
CA GLN A 101 5.05 -14.72 7.72
C GLN A 101 5.81 -15.78 6.92
N LEU A 102 7.08 -16.02 7.24
CA LEU A 102 7.89 -17.08 6.62
C LEU A 102 7.33 -18.47 6.94
N GLU A 103 6.98 -18.71 8.19
CA GLU A 103 6.41 -19.98 8.65
C GLU A 103 5.01 -20.22 8.09
N ASP A 104 4.10 -19.24 8.24
CA ASP A 104 2.71 -19.36 7.78
C ASP A 104 2.62 -19.50 6.25
N SER A 105 3.46 -18.79 5.50
CA SER A 105 3.55 -18.92 4.04
C SER A 105 4.18 -20.23 3.58
N GLU A 106 4.84 -20.98 4.46
CA GLU A 106 5.66 -22.13 4.09
C GLU A 106 6.67 -21.76 2.99
N ALA A 107 7.38 -20.63 3.17
CA ALA A 107 8.37 -20.18 2.20
C ALA A 107 9.52 -21.19 2.06
N GLU A 108 9.91 -21.50 0.83
CA GLU A 108 10.98 -22.46 0.53
C GLU A 108 12.29 -21.75 0.14
N MET A 109 12.19 -20.47 -0.19
CA MET A 109 13.33 -19.61 -0.53
C MET A 109 13.15 -18.23 0.09
N LEU A 110 14.26 -17.67 0.59
CA LEU A 110 14.32 -16.31 1.14
C LEU A 110 15.41 -15.53 0.42
N VAL A 111 15.07 -14.33 -0.08
CA VAL A 111 16.01 -13.41 -0.71
C VAL A 111 16.14 -12.16 0.16
N ILE A 112 17.37 -11.86 0.60
CA ILE A 112 17.67 -10.76 1.53
C ILE A 112 18.58 -9.73 0.85
N ASP A 113 18.24 -8.46 0.94
CA ASP A 113 19.16 -7.37 0.62
C ASP A 113 20.19 -7.21 1.76
N ALA A 114 21.36 -7.83 1.60
CA ALA A 114 22.40 -7.83 2.62
C ALA A 114 22.92 -6.42 2.97
N ASN A 115 22.86 -5.48 2.02
CA ASN A 115 23.31 -4.10 2.26
C ASN A 115 22.33 -3.28 3.12
N ALA A 116 21.03 -3.60 3.03
CA ALA A 116 19.99 -2.90 3.78
C ALA A 116 19.69 -3.57 5.13
N PHE A 117 19.85 -4.89 5.22
CA PHE A 117 19.39 -5.69 6.36
C PHE A 117 20.51 -6.54 7.00
N GLY A 118 21.77 -6.23 6.79
CA GLY A 118 22.95 -6.87 7.34
C GLY A 118 22.75 -7.82 8.52
N ASP A 119 22.90 -7.34 9.75
CA ASP A 119 22.75 -8.15 10.99
C ASP A 119 21.32 -8.68 11.16
N TRP A 120 20.30 -7.87 10.86
CA TRP A 120 18.89 -8.27 10.93
C TRP A 120 18.59 -9.43 9.97
N GLY A 121 19.07 -9.33 8.73
CA GLY A 121 18.93 -10.38 7.73
C GLY A 121 19.69 -11.66 8.14
N GLY A 122 20.86 -11.52 8.78
CA GLY A 122 21.64 -12.63 9.32
C GLY A 122 20.92 -13.37 10.45
N GLU A 123 20.27 -12.62 11.35
CA GLU A 123 19.46 -13.23 12.42
C GLU A 123 18.26 -14.00 11.84
N LEU A 124 17.56 -13.40 10.86
CA LEU A 124 16.44 -14.06 10.18
C LEU A 124 16.90 -15.32 9.45
N ALA A 125 18.01 -15.24 8.69
CA ALA A 125 18.58 -16.36 7.97
C ALA A 125 18.99 -17.52 8.91
N ALA A 126 19.56 -17.22 10.08
CA ALA A 126 19.94 -18.22 11.06
C ALA A 126 18.74 -18.99 11.63
N LYS A 127 17.59 -18.31 11.82
CA LYS A 127 16.35 -18.93 12.33
C LYS A 127 15.68 -19.86 11.30
N VAL A 128 15.92 -19.66 10.00
CA VAL A 128 15.34 -20.48 8.91
C VAL A 128 16.37 -21.43 8.29
N GLN A 129 17.58 -21.52 8.87
CA GLN A 129 18.65 -22.39 8.36
C GLN A 129 18.22 -23.86 8.34
N GLY A 130 18.50 -24.52 7.21
CA GLY A 130 18.14 -25.94 7.00
C GLY A 130 16.69 -26.18 6.59
N VAL A 131 15.84 -25.15 6.59
CA VAL A 131 14.44 -25.21 6.15
C VAL A 131 14.26 -24.54 4.79
N MET A 132 14.98 -23.44 4.54
CA MET A 132 14.87 -22.63 3.32
C MET A 132 16.23 -22.46 2.65
N THR A 133 16.21 -22.28 1.31
CA THR A 133 17.36 -21.75 0.60
C THR A 133 17.41 -20.23 0.78
N VAL A 134 18.50 -19.72 1.35
CA VAL A 134 18.69 -18.29 1.57
C VAL A 134 19.63 -17.73 0.52
N PHE A 135 19.16 -16.75 -0.25
CA PHE A 135 19.97 -15.92 -1.15
C PHE A 135 20.15 -14.52 -0.57
N THR A 136 21.29 -13.91 -0.90
CA THR A 136 21.54 -12.49 -0.62
C THR A 136 21.70 -11.70 -1.91
N LEU A 137 21.30 -10.43 -1.90
CA LEU A 137 21.58 -9.48 -2.97
C LEU A 137 22.85 -8.68 -2.59
N GLY A 138 23.98 -9.28 -2.87
CA GLY A 138 25.32 -8.82 -2.52
C GLY A 138 25.98 -9.69 -1.43
N PRO A 139 27.29 -9.47 -1.20
CA PRO A 139 28.08 -10.29 -0.29
C PRO A 139 27.61 -10.19 1.16
N ALA A 140 27.51 -11.33 1.84
CA ALA A 140 27.19 -11.46 3.25
C ALA A 140 27.93 -12.67 3.85
N ASN A 141 27.95 -12.77 5.18
CA ASN A 141 28.46 -13.92 5.91
C ASN A 141 27.43 -15.05 6.10
N TYR A 142 26.28 -14.93 5.45
CA TYR A 142 25.18 -15.91 5.44
C TYR A 142 24.57 -16.00 4.04
N GLY A 143 23.89 -17.09 3.76
CA GLY A 143 23.20 -17.31 2.48
C GLY A 143 24.17 -17.45 1.29
N ILE A 144 23.59 -17.44 0.09
CA ILE A 144 24.29 -17.55 -1.19
C ILE A 144 24.17 -16.20 -1.91
N ASP A 145 25.26 -15.58 -2.28
CA ASP A 145 25.24 -14.34 -3.06
C ASP A 145 24.66 -14.62 -4.46
N LEU A 146 23.40 -14.19 -4.67
CA LEU A 146 22.69 -14.37 -5.93
C LEU A 146 23.38 -13.61 -7.06
N LEU A 147 23.92 -12.41 -6.78
CA LEU A 147 24.55 -11.58 -7.80
C LEU A 147 25.87 -12.20 -8.28
N ALA A 148 26.68 -12.75 -7.36
CA ALA A 148 27.86 -13.51 -7.73
C ALA A 148 27.51 -14.79 -8.50
N THR A 149 26.49 -15.52 -8.03
CA THR A 149 26.04 -16.78 -8.67
C THR A 149 25.56 -16.58 -10.11
N ILE A 150 24.87 -15.47 -10.42
CA ILE A 150 24.42 -15.20 -11.79
C ILE A 150 25.55 -14.76 -12.72
N GLU A 151 26.63 -14.15 -12.21
CA GLU A 151 27.82 -13.84 -13.03
C GLU A 151 28.52 -15.13 -13.49
N GLU A 152 28.59 -16.14 -12.63
CA GLU A 152 29.14 -17.45 -12.96
C GLU A 152 28.26 -18.25 -13.93
N ALA A 153 26.91 -18.07 -13.83
CA ALA A 153 25.95 -18.79 -14.68
C ALA A 153 25.95 -18.35 -16.15
N GLY A 154 26.48 -17.16 -16.43
CA GLY A 154 26.55 -16.61 -17.80
C GLY A 154 25.18 -16.17 -18.35
N HIS A 155 25.10 -16.02 -19.68
CA HIS A 155 23.89 -15.56 -20.34
C HIS A 155 22.77 -16.62 -20.32
N ALA A 156 21.55 -16.20 -19.98
CA ALA A 156 20.36 -17.03 -20.05
C ALA A 156 19.15 -16.20 -20.53
N THR A 157 18.34 -16.77 -21.40
CA THR A 157 17.16 -16.11 -21.95
C THR A 157 15.96 -16.29 -21.01
N ALA A 158 15.35 -15.19 -20.56
CA ALA A 158 14.14 -15.21 -19.77
C ALA A 158 12.97 -15.82 -20.56
N ARG A 159 12.25 -16.78 -19.96
CA ARG A 159 11.08 -17.45 -20.54
C ARG A 159 9.95 -17.53 -19.53
N CYS A 160 8.72 -17.29 -19.97
CA CYS A 160 7.55 -17.41 -19.11
C CYS A 160 7.06 -18.87 -19.07
N PHE A 161 7.23 -19.54 -17.95
CA PHE A 161 6.64 -20.86 -17.68
C PHE A 161 5.36 -20.76 -16.84
N ALA A 162 5.07 -19.59 -16.26
CA ALA A 162 3.89 -19.36 -15.44
C ALA A 162 2.60 -19.52 -16.24
N ARG A 163 1.58 -20.04 -15.56
CA ARG A 163 0.23 -20.24 -16.07
C ARG A 163 -0.76 -19.39 -15.28
N ALA A 164 -1.94 -19.17 -15.84
CA ALA A 164 -2.99 -18.39 -15.19
C ALA A 164 -3.38 -18.92 -13.80
N ASP A 165 -3.37 -20.24 -13.64
CA ASP A 165 -3.73 -20.93 -12.40
C ASP A 165 -2.56 -21.24 -11.48
N ASP A 166 -1.36 -20.72 -11.75
CA ASP A 166 -0.24 -20.80 -10.81
C ASP A 166 -0.37 -19.70 -9.75
N PHE A 167 0.08 -19.97 -8.54
CA PHE A 167 0.18 -18.96 -7.48
C PHE A 167 1.11 -17.84 -7.92
N ALA A 168 0.63 -16.60 -7.83
CA ALA A 168 1.40 -15.42 -8.19
C ALA A 168 1.97 -14.71 -6.98
N THR A 169 1.12 -14.47 -5.98
CA THR A 169 1.51 -13.74 -4.76
C THR A 169 0.75 -14.25 -3.54
N LEU A 170 1.43 -14.22 -2.41
CA LEU A 170 0.87 -14.38 -1.08
C LEU A 170 1.29 -13.17 -0.24
N ASN A 171 0.45 -12.14 -0.21
CA ASN A 171 0.78 -10.88 0.45
C ASN A 171 0.07 -10.77 1.80
N TYR A 172 0.83 -10.44 2.84
CA TYR A 172 0.30 -10.34 4.19
C TYR A 172 -0.31 -8.97 4.45
N THR A 173 -1.50 -8.97 5.08
CA THR A 173 -2.18 -7.75 5.49
C THR A 173 -1.57 -7.24 6.80
N GLY A 174 -1.46 -5.92 6.96
CA GLY A 174 -1.17 -5.31 8.26
C GLY A 174 -2.38 -5.48 9.18
N GLY A 175 -2.49 -6.61 9.86
CA GLY A 175 -3.61 -6.88 10.76
C GLY A 175 -3.62 -5.94 11.96
N THR A 176 -4.73 -5.21 12.16
CA THR A 176 -4.94 -4.37 13.36
C THR A 176 -5.55 -5.15 14.52
N THR A 177 -5.93 -6.43 14.35
CA THR A 177 -6.67 -7.23 15.34
C THR A 177 -6.07 -8.60 15.63
N GLY A 178 -4.84 -8.90 15.17
CA GLY A 178 -4.24 -10.22 15.37
C GLY A 178 -2.99 -10.42 14.52
N LYS A 179 -2.59 -11.67 14.30
CA LYS A 179 -1.53 -12.03 13.36
C LYS A 179 -1.95 -11.65 11.94
N SER A 180 -1.01 -11.20 11.13
CA SER A 180 -1.26 -10.84 9.72
C SER A 180 -1.82 -12.05 8.94
N LYS A 181 -2.66 -11.77 7.94
CA LYS A 181 -3.30 -12.79 7.09
C LYS A 181 -2.73 -12.72 5.68
N GLY A 182 -2.38 -13.85 5.11
CA GLY A 182 -1.87 -13.93 3.74
C GLY A 182 -3.02 -13.95 2.73
N ALA A 183 -3.14 -12.90 1.92
CA ALA A 183 -4.06 -12.85 0.78
C ALA A 183 -3.43 -13.51 -0.44
N LEU A 184 -3.98 -14.65 -0.86
CA LEU A 184 -3.50 -15.43 -1.99
C LEU A 184 -4.12 -14.93 -3.31
N ARG A 185 -3.27 -14.82 -4.34
CA ARG A 185 -3.70 -14.59 -5.73
C ARG A 185 -3.00 -15.54 -6.67
N TYR A 186 -3.77 -16.03 -7.64
CA TYR A 186 -3.22 -16.67 -8.83
C TYR A 186 -2.85 -15.61 -9.87
N HIS A 187 -2.13 -16.00 -10.90
CA HIS A 187 -1.79 -15.07 -11.99
C HIS A 187 -3.02 -14.52 -12.71
N ARG A 188 -4.14 -15.25 -12.78
CA ARG A 188 -5.38 -14.77 -13.40
C ARG A 188 -5.98 -13.57 -12.68
N GLU A 189 -5.96 -13.53 -11.33
CA GLU A 189 -6.40 -12.36 -10.57
C GLU A 189 -5.34 -11.25 -10.62
N TYR A 190 -4.07 -11.60 -10.47
CA TYR A 190 -2.99 -10.62 -10.40
C TYR A 190 -2.63 -10.02 -11.76
N GLY A 191 -2.85 -10.74 -12.87
CA GLY A 191 -2.48 -10.29 -14.23
C GLY A 191 -3.26 -9.09 -14.75
N GLY A 192 -4.44 -8.79 -14.17
CA GLY A 192 -5.30 -7.69 -14.60
C GLY A 192 -4.96 -6.31 -14.01
N PHE A 193 -4.24 -6.28 -12.87
CA PHE A 193 -4.06 -5.03 -12.11
C PHE A 193 -3.33 -3.92 -12.89
N ALA A 194 -2.31 -4.27 -13.68
CA ALA A 194 -1.55 -3.28 -14.42
C ALA A 194 -2.39 -2.60 -15.51
N SER A 195 -3.27 -3.35 -16.16
CA SER A 195 -4.21 -2.81 -17.15
C SER A 195 -5.27 -1.92 -16.50
N ALA A 196 -5.80 -2.32 -15.33
CA ALA A 196 -6.73 -1.53 -14.55
C ALA A 196 -6.10 -0.18 -14.13
N ILE A 197 -4.85 -0.22 -13.64
CA ILE A 197 -4.10 1.01 -13.29
C ILE A 197 -3.92 1.91 -14.53
N LEU A 198 -3.53 1.35 -15.67
CA LEU A 198 -3.32 2.13 -16.90
C LEU A 198 -4.61 2.72 -17.48
N ALA A 199 -5.75 2.09 -17.22
CA ALA A 199 -7.05 2.58 -17.68
C ALA A 199 -7.54 3.80 -16.88
N ASP A 200 -7.38 3.78 -15.56
CA ASP A 200 -8.03 4.75 -14.68
C ASP A 200 -7.07 5.75 -14.02
N PHE A 201 -5.80 5.38 -13.83
CA PHE A 201 -4.81 6.28 -13.25
C PHE A 201 -4.07 7.01 -14.38
N GLU A 202 -4.03 8.32 -14.32
CA GLU A 202 -3.49 9.23 -15.34
C GLU A 202 -1.95 9.17 -15.44
N ILE A 203 -1.38 7.94 -15.49
CA ILE A 203 0.09 7.75 -15.57
C ILE A 203 0.60 8.37 -16.86
N PRO A 204 1.59 9.29 -16.82
CA PRO A 204 2.15 9.94 -18.01
C PRO A 204 2.76 8.94 -18.99
N GLU A 205 2.80 9.28 -20.28
CA GLU A 205 3.64 8.56 -21.25
C GLU A 205 5.12 8.80 -20.97
N ALA A 206 5.94 7.76 -21.20
CA ALA A 206 7.36 7.78 -20.85
C ALA A 206 7.59 8.28 -19.41
N ALA A 207 6.75 7.82 -18.47
CA ALA A 207 6.75 8.24 -17.08
C ALA A 207 8.14 8.13 -16.45
N ARG A 208 8.52 9.16 -15.70
CA ARG A 208 9.70 9.19 -14.83
C ARG A 208 9.19 9.00 -13.41
N TYR A 209 8.98 7.72 -13.05
CA TYR A 209 8.36 7.34 -11.79
C TYR A 209 9.38 7.32 -10.65
N LEU A 210 9.22 8.19 -9.66
CA LEU A 210 10.01 8.14 -8.44
C LEU A 210 9.32 7.25 -7.41
N THR A 211 10.02 6.21 -6.95
CA THR A 211 9.59 5.37 -5.83
C THR A 211 10.51 5.53 -4.63
N VAL A 212 9.92 5.87 -3.49
CA VAL A 212 10.55 5.98 -2.17
C VAL A 212 9.85 5.08 -1.14
N ALA A 213 8.53 4.89 -1.31
CA ALA A 213 7.81 3.88 -0.56
C ALA A 213 8.23 2.48 -1.02
N PRO A 214 8.17 1.45 -0.14
CA PRO A 214 8.63 0.11 -0.46
C PRO A 214 7.94 -0.48 -1.70
N ILE A 215 8.74 -0.95 -2.68
CA ILE A 215 8.23 -1.63 -3.88
C ILE A 215 7.58 -2.99 -3.57
N SER A 216 7.78 -3.50 -2.38
CA SER A 216 7.07 -4.68 -1.84
C SER A 216 5.56 -4.44 -1.63
N HIS A 217 5.11 -3.18 -1.65
CA HIS A 217 3.74 -2.75 -1.37
C HIS A 217 3.14 -1.98 -2.57
N VAL A 218 2.17 -1.09 -2.30
CA VAL A 218 1.43 -0.35 -3.33
C VAL A 218 2.32 0.41 -4.33
N ALA A 219 3.49 0.90 -3.90
CA ALA A 219 4.43 1.57 -4.81
C ALA A 219 4.96 0.62 -5.91
N GLY A 220 5.22 -0.65 -5.59
CA GLY A 220 5.66 -1.66 -6.57
C GLY A 220 4.64 -1.94 -7.66
N THR A 221 3.34 -1.74 -7.40
CA THR A 221 2.29 -1.93 -8.40
C THR A 221 2.35 -0.91 -9.55
N LYS A 222 3.12 0.18 -9.40
CA LYS A 222 3.31 1.20 -10.44
C LYS A 222 4.50 0.91 -11.35
N VAL A 223 5.38 -0.03 -10.97
CA VAL A 223 6.58 -0.36 -11.75
C VAL A 223 6.19 -0.91 -13.13
N LEU A 224 5.37 -1.97 -13.18
CA LEU A 224 4.97 -2.56 -14.47
C LEU A 224 4.18 -1.58 -15.36
N PRO A 225 3.17 -0.84 -14.88
CA PRO A 225 2.50 0.20 -15.67
C PRO A 225 3.46 1.25 -16.26
N THR A 226 4.43 1.71 -15.46
CA THR A 226 5.49 2.64 -15.92
C THR A 226 6.30 2.03 -17.08
N LEU A 227 6.74 0.79 -16.93
CA LEU A 227 7.51 0.10 -17.97
C LEU A 227 6.68 -0.19 -19.22
N MET A 228 5.38 -0.50 -19.08
CA MET A 228 4.47 -0.69 -20.23
C MET A 228 4.34 0.58 -21.08
N ARG A 229 4.46 1.77 -20.48
CA ARG A 229 4.49 3.07 -21.16
C ARG A 229 5.89 3.51 -21.60
N GLY A 230 6.90 2.65 -21.48
CA GLY A 230 8.28 2.95 -21.89
C GLY A 230 8.98 3.96 -20.98
N GLY A 231 8.52 4.08 -19.75
CA GLY A 231 9.04 4.99 -18.74
C GLY A 231 10.27 4.45 -18.00
N THR A 232 10.78 5.24 -17.07
CA THR A 232 11.90 4.91 -16.18
C THR A 232 11.43 4.94 -14.74
N VAL A 233 11.80 3.93 -13.95
CA VAL A 233 11.58 3.87 -12.50
C VAL A 233 12.83 4.38 -11.79
N HIS A 234 12.73 5.54 -11.16
CA HIS A 234 13.77 6.13 -10.32
C HIS A 234 13.59 5.63 -8.88
N MET A 235 14.62 4.99 -8.33
CA MET A 235 14.54 4.32 -7.03
C MET A 235 15.42 5.02 -6.00
N LEU A 236 14.82 5.48 -4.91
CA LEU A 236 15.52 5.83 -3.68
C LEU A 236 15.32 4.71 -2.65
N LYS A 237 16.31 4.49 -1.78
CA LYS A 237 16.26 3.42 -0.76
C LYS A 237 15.14 3.59 0.26
N GLY A 238 14.71 4.84 0.48
CA GLY A 238 13.69 5.22 1.43
C GLY A 238 13.29 6.68 1.26
N PHE A 239 12.44 7.18 2.15
CA PHE A 239 11.97 8.55 2.15
C PHE A 239 12.92 9.44 2.97
N ASP A 240 13.56 10.36 2.27
CA ASP A 240 14.25 11.52 2.83
C ASP A 240 13.76 12.75 2.06
N PRO A 241 13.19 13.77 2.72
CA PRO A 241 12.52 14.88 2.03
C PRO A 241 13.46 15.69 1.13
N GLU A 242 14.72 15.89 1.54
CA GLU A 242 15.68 16.65 0.74
C GLU A 242 16.11 15.84 -0.50
N ALA A 243 16.42 14.55 -0.33
CA ALA A 243 16.77 13.68 -1.44
C ALA A 243 15.61 13.52 -2.43
N VAL A 244 14.37 13.44 -1.94
CA VAL A 244 13.15 13.37 -2.78
C VAL A 244 13.02 14.63 -3.61
N LEU A 245 13.04 15.81 -3.00
CA LEU A 245 12.89 17.09 -3.69
C LEU A 245 14.00 17.28 -4.72
N LYS A 246 15.25 17.05 -4.33
CA LYS A 246 16.40 17.11 -5.23
C LYS A 246 16.27 16.15 -6.43
N THR A 247 15.79 14.93 -6.20
CA THR A 247 15.59 13.94 -7.27
C THR A 247 14.48 14.38 -8.22
N ILE A 248 13.37 14.95 -7.70
CA ILE A 248 12.27 15.46 -8.54
C ILE A 248 12.81 16.52 -9.50
N GLU A 249 13.57 17.49 -9.00
CA GLU A 249 14.16 18.56 -9.80
C GLU A 249 15.20 18.04 -10.80
N GLN A 250 16.22 17.33 -10.32
CA GLN A 250 17.35 16.90 -11.15
C GLN A 250 16.99 15.86 -12.20
N GLU A 251 16.15 14.89 -11.83
CA GLU A 251 15.72 13.83 -12.72
C GLU A 251 14.43 14.18 -13.46
N ARG A 252 13.91 15.40 -13.31
CA ARG A 252 12.66 15.85 -13.97
C ARG A 252 11.54 14.83 -13.78
N ILE A 253 11.34 14.37 -12.53
CA ILE A 253 10.30 13.38 -12.20
C ILE A 253 8.94 13.95 -12.55
N ASN A 254 8.12 13.18 -13.26
CA ASN A 254 6.76 13.58 -13.60
C ASN A 254 5.67 12.72 -12.93
N PHE A 255 6.06 11.63 -12.26
CA PHE A 255 5.14 10.74 -11.59
C PHE A 255 5.72 10.21 -10.27
N THR A 256 4.92 10.23 -9.21
CA THR A 256 5.30 9.61 -7.92
C THR A 256 4.09 9.13 -7.15
N LEU A 257 4.33 8.31 -6.11
CA LEU A 257 3.33 7.87 -5.14
C LEU A 257 3.85 8.09 -3.73
N PHE A 258 3.09 8.84 -2.93
CA PHE A 258 3.39 9.08 -1.52
C PHE A 258 2.21 8.67 -0.63
N VAL A 259 2.50 8.34 0.62
CA VAL A 259 1.46 8.30 1.66
C VAL A 259 1.26 9.72 2.23
N PRO A 260 0.09 10.08 2.79
CA PRO A 260 -0.17 11.43 3.30
C PRO A 260 0.88 11.97 4.24
N THR A 261 1.43 11.15 5.14
CA THR A 261 2.50 11.55 6.06
C THR A 261 3.77 12.02 5.36
N MET A 262 4.15 11.39 4.23
CA MET A 262 5.28 11.84 3.41
C MET A 262 5.00 13.21 2.80
N ILE A 263 3.76 13.42 2.32
CA ILE A 263 3.34 14.72 1.75
C ILE A 263 3.42 15.81 2.82
N TYR A 264 2.94 15.52 4.05
CA TYR A 264 3.01 16.49 5.15
C TYR A 264 4.45 16.88 5.48
N VAL A 265 5.35 15.90 5.57
CA VAL A 265 6.78 16.17 5.80
C VAL A 265 7.38 17.02 4.67
N LEU A 266 7.01 16.77 3.41
CA LEU A 266 7.46 17.62 2.28
C LEU A 266 6.90 19.04 2.37
N LEU A 267 5.62 19.20 2.72
CA LEU A 267 4.98 20.50 2.89
C LEU A 267 5.64 21.32 4.01
N ASP A 268 6.04 20.67 5.09
CA ASP A 268 6.70 21.33 6.23
C ASP A 268 8.21 21.55 5.98
N HIS A 269 8.80 20.95 4.93
CA HIS A 269 10.23 21.03 4.67
C HIS A 269 10.63 22.34 3.96
N PRO A 270 11.63 23.10 4.46
CA PRO A 270 12.00 24.41 3.92
C PRO A 270 12.55 24.36 2.48
N ALA A 271 13.07 23.22 2.03
CA ALA A 271 13.56 23.08 0.66
C ALA A 271 12.43 23.08 -0.38
N LEU A 272 11.17 22.77 0.00
CA LEU A 272 10.05 22.77 -0.94
C LEU A 272 9.89 24.10 -1.67
N ALA A 273 10.03 25.23 -0.95
CA ALA A 273 9.83 26.55 -1.51
C ALA A 273 10.88 26.98 -2.58
N ARG A 274 11.99 26.24 -2.67
CA ARG A 274 13.10 26.54 -3.59
C ARG A 274 13.41 25.43 -4.60
N THR A 275 12.60 24.36 -4.62
CA THR A 275 12.74 23.23 -5.54
C THR A 275 11.84 23.42 -6.75
N ASP A 276 12.38 23.21 -7.96
CA ASP A 276 11.57 23.19 -9.17
C ASP A 276 10.78 21.88 -9.29
N LEU A 277 9.48 21.95 -9.02
CA LEU A 277 8.54 20.82 -9.13
C LEU A 277 7.76 20.84 -10.45
N SER A 278 8.06 21.75 -11.39
CA SER A 278 7.28 21.96 -12.61
C SER A 278 7.21 20.74 -13.54
N SER A 279 8.07 19.74 -13.32
CA SER A 279 8.02 18.48 -14.05
C SER A 279 6.94 17.51 -13.57
N LEU A 280 6.41 17.67 -12.34
CA LEU A 280 5.39 16.78 -11.80
C LEU A 280 4.08 16.93 -12.58
N GLU A 281 3.57 15.81 -13.08
CA GLU A 281 2.30 15.70 -13.75
C GLU A 281 1.27 14.91 -12.94
N LEU A 282 1.77 13.95 -12.12
CA LEU A 282 0.93 13.08 -11.30
C LEU A 282 1.61 12.75 -9.96
N LEU A 283 0.96 13.13 -8.87
CA LEU A 283 1.28 12.69 -7.52
C LEU A 283 0.10 11.84 -7.01
N LEU A 284 0.29 10.51 -7.04
CA LEU A 284 -0.66 9.60 -6.43
C LEU A 284 -0.49 9.60 -4.91
N TYR A 285 -1.61 9.60 -4.18
CA TYR A 285 -1.57 9.39 -2.74
C TYR A 285 -2.66 8.43 -2.30
N GLY A 286 -2.48 7.78 -1.16
CA GLY A 286 -3.45 6.83 -0.65
C GLY A 286 -2.90 5.99 0.49
N ALA A 287 -3.43 4.80 0.65
CA ALA A 287 -3.20 3.91 1.79
C ALA A 287 -3.79 4.42 3.12
N SER A 288 -3.98 5.73 3.29
CA SER A 288 -4.75 6.38 4.36
C SER A 288 -5.41 7.65 3.83
N ALA A 289 -6.36 8.18 4.59
CA ALA A 289 -6.96 9.46 4.29
C ALA A 289 -5.94 10.60 4.43
N MET A 290 -6.09 11.61 3.58
CA MET A 290 -5.36 12.87 3.69
C MET A 290 -6.28 13.94 4.27
N SER A 291 -5.75 14.80 5.16
CA SER A 291 -6.50 15.95 5.67
C SER A 291 -6.85 16.88 4.51
N PRO A 292 -8.12 17.30 4.36
CA PRO A 292 -8.52 18.24 3.32
C PRO A 292 -7.74 19.56 3.35
N SER A 293 -7.44 20.10 4.52
CA SER A 293 -6.66 21.33 4.66
C SER A 293 -5.22 21.19 4.17
N ARG A 294 -4.58 20.03 4.46
CA ARG A 294 -3.23 19.74 3.96
C ARG A 294 -3.24 19.44 2.45
N LEU A 295 -4.34 18.92 1.93
CA LEU A 295 -4.49 18.72 0.48
C LEU A 295 -4.59 20.07 -0.25
N VAL A 296 -5.37 21.04 0.27
CA VAL A 296 -5.44 22.40 -0.25
C VAL A 296 -4.04 23.02 -0.27
N GLU A 297 -3.32 22.99 0.86
CA GLU A 297 -1.95 23.46 0.94
C GLU A 297 -1.03 22.78 -0.09
N GLY A 298 -1.19 21.46 -0.27
CA GLY A 298 -0.46 20.70 -1.28
C GLY A 298 -0.72 21.19 -2.70
N ILE A 299 -1.99 21.42 -3.06
CA ILE A 299 -2.38 21.92 -4.37
C ILE A 299 -1.80 23.32 -4.61
N GLU A 300 -1.84 24.20 -3.61
CA GLU A 300 -1.29 25.56 -3.72
C GLU A 300 0.25 25.59 -3.88
N ARG A 301 0.97 24.70 -3.19
CA ARG A 301 2.44 24.75 -3.10
C ARG A 301 3.17 23.79 -4.06
N ILE A 302 2.54 22.66 -4.41
CA ILE A 302 3.11 21.65 -5.32
C ILE A 302 2.46 21.75 -6.71
N GLY A 303 1.17 22.11 -6.76
CA GLY A 303 0.40 22.22 -8.00
C GLY A 303 -0.78 21.25 -8.09
N PRO A 304 -1.59 21.36 -9.16
CA PRO A 304 -2.79 20.53 -9.38
C PRO A 304 -2.43 19.15 -9.95
N VAL A 305 -1.60 18.40 -9.24
CA VAL A 305 -1.03 17.12 -9.69
C VAL A 305 -1.54 15.92 -8.89
N PHE A 306 -2.39 16.16 -7.89
CA PHE A 306 -2.85 15.16 -6.94
C PHE A 306 -3.90 14.22 -7.56
N SER A 307 -3.80 12.94 -7.25
CA SER A 307 -4.84 11.93 -7.49
C SER A 307 -4.80 10.91 -6.37
N GLN A 308 -5.96 10.59 -5.80
CA GLN A 308 -6.05 9.64 -4.69
C GLN A 308 -6.41 8.25 -5.20
N LEU A 309 -5.80 7.24 -4.59
CA LEU A 309 -6.14 5.84 -4.82
C LEU A 309 -6.72 5.20 -3.55
N TYR A 310 -7.69 4.30 -3.74
CA TYR A 310 -8.19 3.44 -2.70
C TYR A 310 -8.09 1.98 -3.12
N GLY A 311 -7.85 1.14 -2.15
CA GLY A 311 -7.81 -0.31 -2.23
C GLY A 311 -7.07 -0.90 -1.04
N GLN A 312 -7.13 -2.21 -0.94
CA GLN A 312 -6.52 -2.97 0.16
C GLN A 312 -5.79 -4.21 -0.37
N THR A 313 -5.11 -4.92 0.52
CA THR A 313 -4.35 -6.12 0.11
C THR A 313 -5.25 -7.14 -0.59
N GLU A 314 -6.49 -7.25 -0.20
CA GLU A 314 -7.51 -8.17 -0.72
C GLU A 314 -7.99 -7.80 -2.13
N CYS A 315 -8.01 -6.51 -2.47
CA CYS A 315 -8.37 -6.00 -3.80
C CYS A 315 -7.72 -4.64 -4.04
N TYR A 316 -6.90 -4.54 -5.08
CA TYR A 316 -6.25 -3.30 -5.47
C TYR A 316 -6.03 -3.26 -6.98
N PRO A 317 -6.36 -2.13 -7.64
CA PRO A 317 -7.06 -0.93 -7.15
C PRO A 317 -8.59 -1.13 -7.04
N VAL A 318 -9.28 -0.28 -6.28
CA VAL A 318 -10.75 -0.28 -6.16
C VAL A 318 -11.36 1.01 -6.71
N SER A 319 -10.87 2.17 -6.27
CA SER A 319 -11.35 3.46 -6.75
C SER A 319 -10.23 4.49 -6.88
N VAL A 320 -10.54 5.57 -7.57
CA VAL A 320 -9.63 6.71 -7.81
C VAL A 320 -10.40 8.02 -7.73
N LEU A 321 -9.87 9.00 -6.98
CA LEU A 321 -10.23 10.40 -7.11
C LEU A 321 -9.21 11.03 -8.06
N ARG A 322 -9.65 11.44 -9.25
CA ARG A 322 -8.76 11.90 -10.33
C ARG A 322 -8.24 13.31 -10.08
N LYS A 323 -7.25 13.74 -10.84
CA LYS A 323 -6.72 15.12 -10.75
C LYS A 323 -7.81 16.18 -10.94
N ALA A 324 -8.72 15.96 -11.89
CA ALA A 324 -9.81 16.88 -12.14
C ALA A 324 -10.78 17.05 -10.95
N ASP A 325 -10.85 16.04 -10.08
CA ASP A 325 -11.71 16.05 -8.88
C ASP A 325 -11.03 16.75 -7.68
N HIS A 326 -9.75 17.10 -7.81
CA HIS A 326 -8.97 17.87 -6.81
C HIS A 326 -9.07 19.38 -7.09
N ASP A 327 -10.23 19.84 -7.49
CA ASP A 327 -10.52 21.25 -7.77
C ASP A 327 -10.83 22.00 -6.45
N PRO A 328 -10.07 23.05 -6.10
CA PRO A 328 -10.39 23.91 -4.95
C PRO A 328 -11.81 24.55 -5.00
N ALA A 329 -12.44 24.58 -6.16
CA ALA A 329 -13.85 24.99 -6.29
C ALA A 329 -14.85 23.90 -5.84
N MET A 330 -14.40 22.67 -5.66
CA MET A 330 -15.22 21.52 -5.19
C MET A 330 -14.59 20.84 -3.96
N PRO A 331 -14.33 21.58 -2.87
CA PRO A 331 -13.59 21.06 -1.70
C PRO A 331 -14.34 19.93 -0.99
N GLU A 332 -15.63 19.79 -1.21
CA GLU A 332 -16.44 18.70 -0.67
C GLU A 332 -16.05 17.32 -1.21
N LEU A 333 -15.31 17.24 -2.33
CA LEU A 333 -14.77 15.99 -2.87
C LEU A 333 -13.46 15.55 -2.21
N PHE A 334 -12.75 16.43 -1.55
CA PHE A 334 -11.42 16.12 -0.98
C PHE A 334 -11.40 14.99 0.07
N PRO A 335 -12.48 14.78 0.88
CA PRO A 335 -12.59 13.62 1.76
C PRO A 335 -12.97 12.32 1.03
N SER A 336 -13.36 12.37 -0.25
CA SER A 336 -13.78 11.20 -1.02
C SER A 336 -12.59 10.28 -1.33
N CYS A 337 -12.83 8.97 -1.37
CA CYS A 337 -11.90 8.02 -1.97
C CYS A 337 -12.13 7.82 -3.48
N GLY A 338 -12.94 8.69 -4.07
CA GLY A 338 -13.18 8.75 -5.51
C GLY A 338 -14.29 7.85 -6.00
N PHE A 339 -14.22 7.56 -7.29
CA PHE A 339 -15.16 6.76 -8.04
C PHE A 339 -14.60 5.37 -8.31
N PRO A 340 -15.42 4.31 -8.34
CA PRO A 340 -14.96 2.97 -8.71
C PRO A 340 -14.22 2.98 -10.05
N ILE A 341 -13.10 2.27 -10.14
CA ILE A 341 -12.41 2.08 -11.43
C ILE A 341 -13.25 1.21 -12.36
N ALA A 342 -13.01 1.32 -13.67
CA ALA A 342 -13.77 0.61 -14.69
C ALA A 342 -13.81 -0.92 -14.52
N ALA A 343 -12.80 -1.50 -13.85
CA ALA A 343 -12.71 -2.94 -13.61
C ALA A 343 -13.46 -3.41 -12.33
N CYS A 344 -14.02 -2.48 -11.53
CA CYS A 344 -14.66 -2.78 -10.25
C CYS A 344 -16.16 -2.45 -10.27
N GLU A 345 -16.98 -3.42 -9.90
CA GLU A 345 -18.33 -3.18 -9.42
C GLU A 345 -18.25 -2.95 -7.91
N VAL A 346 -18.81 -1.83 -7.43
CA VAL A 346 -18.78 -1.47 -6.01
C VAL A 346 -20.18 -1.12 -5.55
N LYS A 347 -20.60 -1.72 -4.44
CA LYS A 347 -21.84 -1.40 -3.72
C LYS A 347 -21.52 -1.01 -2.29
N ILE A 348 -22.41 -0.24 -1.70
CA ILE A 348 -22.43 0.05 -0.27
C ILE A 348 -23.58 -0.77 0.30
N LEU A 349 -23.28 -1.78 1.12
CA LEU A 349 -24.24 -2.75 1.62
C LEU A 349 -24.43 -2.59 3.14
N ASP A 350 -25.64 -2.85 3.60
CA ASP A 350 -25.97 -2.91 5.03
C ASP A 350 -25.63 -4.27 5.67
N GLY A 351 -26.14 -4.54 6.88
CA GLY A 351 -25.90 -5.81 7.60
C GLY A 351 -26.59 -7.02 6.99
N ASP A 352 -27.62 -6.82 6.18
CA ASP A 352 -28.43 -7.85 5.52
C ASP A 352 -27.97 -8.07 4.05
N ASP A 353 -26.89 -7.41 3.64
CA ASP A 353 -26.31 -7.39 2.29
C ASP A 353 -27.23 -6.73 1.23
N ASP A 354 -28.13 -5.85 1.67
CA ASP A 354 -28.93 -5.00 0.78
C ASP A 354 -28.20 -3.66 0.50
N GLU A 355 -28.33 -3.16 -0.75
CA GLU A 355 -27.70 -1.87 -1.12
C GLU A 355 -28.42 -0.71 -0.46
N VAL A 356 -27.67 0.11 0.31
CA VAL A 356 -28.21 1.29 0.99
C VAL A 356 -28.50 2.42 0.00
N GLU A 357 -29.39 3.33 0.38
CA GLU A 357 -29.68 4.53 -0.41
C GLU A 357 -28.48 5.50 -0.43
N SER A 358 -28.51 6.42 -1.42
CA SER A 358 -27.47 7.46 -1.53
C SER A 358 -27.44 8.31 -0.26
N GLY A 359 -26.23 8.48 0.30
CA GLY A 359 -25.99 9.22 1.54
C GLY A 359 -26.02 8.35 2.80
N GLU A 360 -26.58 7.15 2.76
CA GLU A 360 -26.59 6.24 3.90
C GLU A 360 -25.25 5.50 4.05
N ALA A 361 -24.96 5.09 5.29
CA ALA A 361 -23.72 4.39 5.62
C ALA A 361 -23.89 2.87 5.50
N GLY A 362 -22.95 2.23 4.83
CA GLY A 362 -22.86 0.78 4.73
C GLY A 362 -21.42 0.35 4.46
N GLU A 363 -21.21 -0.94 4.33
CA GLU A 363 -19.90 -1.52 4.03
C GLU A 363 -19.59 -1.44 2.54
N ILE A 364 -18.37 -1.02 2.16
CA ILE A 364 -17.89 -1.12 0.77
C ILE A 364 -17.75 -2.60 0.42
N CYS A 365 -18.51 -3.06 -0.56
CA CYS A 365 -18.43 -4.40 -1.11
C CYS A 365 -18.02 -4.36 -2.57
N VAL A 366 -17.08 -5.23 -2.97
CA VAL A 366 -16.38 -5.14 -4.27
C VAL A 366 -16.48 -6.45 -5.03
N ARG A 367 -16.77 -6.37 -6.33
CA ARG A 367 -16.52 -7.41 -7.33
C ARG A 367 -15.52 -6.91 -8.35
N ALA A 368 -14.45 -7.66 -8.55
CA ALA A 368 -13.44 -7.33 -9.55
C ALA A 368 -12.63 -8.57 -9.93
N PRO A 369 -12.07 -8.62 -11.16
CA PRO A 369 -11.24 -9.76 -11.58
C PRO A 369 -9.94 -9.90 -10.79
N HIS A 370 -9.54 -8.89 -10.02
CA HIS A 370 -8.31 -8.83 -9.24
C HIS A 370 -8.52 -8.90 -7.72
N VAL A 371 -9.70 -9.31 -7.27
CA VAL A 371 -9.94 -9.70 -5.87
C VAL A 371 -9.08 -10.93 -5.54
N MET A 372 -8.57 -11.02 -4.32
CA MET A 372 -7.85 -12.20 -3.85
C MET A 372 -8.69 -13.48 -4.02
N ALA A 373 -8.02 -14.62 -4.21
CA ALA A 373 -8.69 -15.90 -4.26
C ALA A 373 -9.18 -16.34 -2.87
N GLU A 374 -8.32 -16.19 -1.86
CA GLU A 374 -8.61 -16.59 -0.48
C GLU A 374 -7.59 -16.00 0.51
N TYR A 375 -7.90 -16.07 1.80
CA TYR A 375 -6.88 -15.99 2.84
C TYR A 375 -6.24 -17.36 3.05
N TRP A 376 -4.93 -17.41 2.89
CA TRP A 376 -4.14 -18.62 3.01
C TRP A 376 -4.37 -19.35 4.34
N LYS A 377 -4.77 -20.63 4.28
CA LYS A 377 -5.08 -21.47 5.46
C LYS A 377 -6.11 -20.86 6.43
N ARG A 378 -7.01 -20.02 5.95
CA ARG A 378 -8.06 -19.38 6.75
C ARG A 378 -9.42 -19.48 6.05
N PRO A 379 -9.97 -20.69 5.89
CA PRO A 379 -11.21 -20.89 5.12
C PRO A 379 -12.41 -20.15 5.73
N GLU A 380 -12.58 -20.16 7.04
CA GLU A 380 -13.66 -19.45 7.73
C GLU A 380 -13.60 -17.93 7.50
N THR A 381 -12.41 -17.33 7.69
CA THR A 381 -12.22 -15.89 7.41
C THR A 381 -12.40 -15.56 5.93
N THR A 382 -12.05 -16.50 5.05
CA THR A 382 -12.28 -16.34 3.60
C THR A 382 -13.77 -16.30 3.29
N GLU A 383 -14.54 -17.24 3.84
CA GLU A 383 -16.00 -17.32 3.66
C GLU A 383 -16.71 -16.08 4.20
N GLU A 384 -16.30 -15.57 5.37
CA GLU A 384 -16.81 -14.32 5.94
C GLU A 384 -16.50 -13.09 5.07
N THR A 385 -15.29 -13.06 4.47
CA THR A 385 -14.81 -11.92 3.69
C THR A 385 -15.29 -11.95 2.24
N LEU A 386 -15.39 -13.15 1.64
CA LEU A 386 -15.87 -13.36 0.26
C LEU A 386 -17.30 -13.93 0.28
N LYS A 387 -18.21 -13.18 0.88
CA LYS A 387 -19.58 -13.60 1.14
C LYS A 387 -20.53 -13.14 0.02
N ASN A 388 -21.50 -13.98 -0.35
CA ASN A 388 -22.57 -13.67 -1.32
C ASN A 388 -22.05 -13.14 -2.68
N GLY A 389 -20.83 -13.56 -3.07
CA GLY A 389 -20.19 -13.13 -4.31
C GLY A 389 -19.59 -11.72 -4.27
N TRP A 390 -19.41 -11.16 -3.08
CA TRP A 390 -18.76 -9.87 -2.84
C TRP A 390 -17.55 -10.02 -1.91
N LEU A 391 -16.53 -9.22 -2.16
CA LEU A 391 -15.49 -8.94 -1.17
C LEU A 391 -16.03 -7.88 -0.21
N HIS A 392 -16.23 -8.23 1.05
CA HIS A 392 -16.54 -7.33 2.15
C HIS A 392 -15.24 -6.71 2.68
N THR A 393 -15.09 -5.40 2.45
CA THR A 393 -13.80 -4.73 2.71
C THR A 393 -13.56 -4.43 4.18
N GLY A 394 -14.59 -4.41 5.00
CA GLY A 394 -14.55 -3.91 6.37
C GLY A 394 -14.45 -2.39 6.46
N ASP A 395 -14.47 -1.66 5.34
CA ASP A 395 -14.50 -0.20 5.31
C ASP A 395 -15.94 0.27 5.19
N VAL A 396 -16.42 1.08 6.14
CA VAL A 396 -17.74 1.70 6.11
C VAL A 396 -17.65 3.01 5.35
N ALA A 397 -18.57 3.21 4.42
CA ALA A 397 -18.62 4.39 3.57
C ALA A 397 -20.07 4.82 3.28
N ARG A 398 -20.22 5.99 2.71
CA ARG A 398 -21.43 6.45 2.04
C ARG A 398 -21.10 6.81 0.59
N LYS A 399 -22.09 6.75 -0.28
CA LYS A 399 -21.98 7.18 -1.68
C LYS A 399 -22.90 8.38 -1.89
N ASP A 400 -22.42 9.45 -2.52
CA ASP A 400 -23.25 10.59 -2.87
C ASP A 400 -24.07 10.32 -4.15
N GLU A 401 -24.97 11.22 -4.50
CA GLU A 401 -25.83 11.12 -5.70
C GLU A 401 -25.02 11.09 -7.01
N ARG A 402 -23.80 11.62 -7.01
CA ARG A 402 -22.86 11.58 -8.16
C ARG A 402 -22.10 10.26 -8.25
N GLY A 403 -22.17 9.42 -7.21
CA GLY A 403 -21.48 8.13 -7.12
C GLY A 403 -20.10 8.18 -6.48
N TYR A 404 -19.63 9.32 -5.95
CA TYR A 404 -18.40 9.40 -5.18
C TYR A 404 -18.55 8.73 -3.83
N MET A 405 -17.53 7.97 -3.44
CA MET A 405 -17.51 7.24 -2.17
C MET A 405 -16.71 8.00 -1.11
N PHE A 406 -17.24 8.04 0.10
CA PHE A 406 -16.64 8.70 1.25
C PHE A 406 -16.47 7.68 2.36
N ILE A 407 -15.22 7.23 2.61
CA ILE A 407 -14.93 6.31 3.69
C ILE A 407 -15.12 7.03 5.02
N LEU A 408 -16.01 6.50 5.84
CA LEU A 408 -16.30 7.01 7.17
C LEU A 408 -15.30 6.47 8.19
N ASP A 409 -15.08 5.16 8.21
CA ASP A 409 -14.01 4.48 8.98
C ASP A 409 -14.00 2.97 8.70
N ARG A 410 -13.14 2.24 9.43
CA ARG A 410 -13.20 0.79 9.53
C ARG A 410 -14.37 0.36 10.42
N LYS A 411 -15.12 -0.66 10.02
CA LYS A 411 -16.22 -1.24 10.80
C LYS A 411 -15.80 -1.55 12.25
N LYS A 412 -14.60 -2.09 12.43
CA LYS A 412 -14.01 -2.42 13.74
C LYS A 412 -13.48 -1.22 14.54
N ASP A 413 -13.27 -0.08 13.91
CA ASP A 413 -12.76 1.14 14.55
C ASP A 413 -13.89 2.08 14.96
N MET A 414 -15.10 1.84 14.49
CA MET A 414 -16.31 2.56 14.86
C MET A 414 -16.48 2.57 16.40
N ILE A 415 -16.83 3.71 16.94
CA ILE A 415 -17.05 3.91 18.37
C ILE A 415 -18.56 3.88 18.64
N VAL A 416 -18.99 3.01 19.55
CA VAL A 416 -20.39 2.98 20.00
C VAL A 416 -20.50 3.74 21.29
N SER A 417 -20.88 5.01 21.22
CA SER A 417 -20.96 5.92 22.37
C SER A 417 -22.39 6.36 22.61
N GLY A 418 -22.96 5.95 23.76
CA GLY A 418 -24.34 6.32 24.13
C GLY A 418 -25.40 5.87 23.12
N GLY A 419 -25.18 4.76 22.43
CA GLY A 419 -26.07 4.23 21.39
C GLY A 419 -25.89 4.86 20.00
N PHE A 420 -24.92 5.76 19.84
CA PHE A 420 -24.56 6.34 18.53
C PHE A 420 -23.33 5.66 17.95
N ASN A 421 -23.40 5.35 16.66
CA ASN A 421 -22.26 4.93 15.88
C ASN A 421 -21.47 6.18 15.46
N ILE A 422 -20.26 6.31 16.01
CA ILE A 422 -19.38 7.45 15.74
C ILE A 422 -18.18 6.94 15.00
N PHE A 423 -17.92 7.53 13.86
CA PHE A 423 -16.78 7.22 13.03
C PHE A 423 -15.61 8.12 13.42
N PRO A 424 -14.51 7.57 13.96
CA PRO A 424 -13.34 8.33 14.39
C PRO A 424 -12.86 9.36 13.37
N ARG A 425 -12.85 8.99 12.08
CA ARG A 425 -12.40 9.85 11.01
C ARG A 425 -13.22 11.14 10.89
N GLU A 426 -14.53 11.10 11.10
CA GLU A 426 -15.36 12.30 11.03
C GLU A 426 -14.98 13.35 12.09
N VAL A 427 -14.47 12.87 13.22
CA VAL A 427 -13.94 13.72 14.31
C VAL A 427 -12.53 14.20 13.98
N GLU A 428 -11.68 13.29 13.46
CA GLU A 428 -10.31 13.59 13.01
C GLU A 428 -10.29 14.66 11.91
N ASP A 429 -11.20 14.56 10.93
CA ASP A 429 -11.32 15.52 9.82
C ASP A 429 -11.66 16.93 10.33
N VAL A 430 -12.47 17.05 11.39
CA VAL A 430 -12.77 18.34 12.00
C VAL A 430 -11.59 18.87 12.81
N LEU A 431 -10.96 18.04 13.65
CA LEU A 431 -9.82 18.42 14.47
C LEU A 431 -8.63 18.87 13.61
N SER A 432 -8.40 18.20 12.49
CA SER A 432 -7.30 18.52 11.57
C SER A 432 -7.44 19.86 10.85
N GLN A 433 -8.64 20.51 10.91
CA GLN A 433 -8.86 21.85 10.37
C GLN A 433 -8.35 22.95 11.32
N HIS A 434 -8.07 22.61 12.58
CA HIS A 434 -7.52 23.58 13.51
C HIS A 434 -6.07 23.90 13.19
N ALA A 435 -5.72 25.19 13.17
CA ALA A 435 -4.40 25.66 12.75
C ALA A 435 -3.25 25.06 13.58
N ASP A 436 -3.49 24.80 14.85
CA ASP A 436 -2.48 24.31 15.81
C ASP A 436 -2.40 22.77 15.88
N VAL A 437 -3.22 22.05 15.13
CA VAL A 437 -3.18 20.58 15.08
C VAL A 437 -2.28 20.12 13.92
N ALA A 438 -1.20 19.43 14.25
CA ALA A 438 -0.33 18.80 13.26
C ALA A 438 -0.89 17.44 12.81
N MET A 439 -1.26 16.60 13.80
CA MET A 439 -1.85 15.28 13.58
C MET A 439 -2.82 14.95 14.70
N CYS A 440 -3.82 14.12 14.42
CA CYS A 440 -4.69 13.57 15.46
C CYS A 440 -5.12 12.15 15.12
N ALA A 441 -5.54 11.42 16.17
CA ALA A 441 -6.20 10.14 16.07
C ALA A 441 -7.32 10.07 17.10
N VAL A 442 -8.45 9.46 16.72
CA VAL A 442 -9.61 9.30 17.60
C VAL A 442 -9.86 7.83 17.83
N VAL A 443 -10.08 7.47 19.11
CA VAL A 443 -10.35 6.10 19.54
C VAL A 443 -11.47 6.06 20.57
N GLY A 444 -12.20 4.94 20.60
CA GLY A 444 -13.13 4.64 21.68
C GLY A 444 -12.37 4.11 22.89
N VAL A 445 -12.61 4.70 24.07
CA VAL A 445 -12.08 4.21 25.34
C VAL A 445 -13.22 3.73 26.23
N PRO A 446 -13.01 2.73 27.13
CA PRO A 446 -14.06 2.25 28.00
C PRO A 446 -14.63 3.37 28.87
N ASP A 447 -15.96 3.48 28.93
CA ASP A 447 -16.66 4.47 29.72
C ASP A 447 -17.92 3.86 30.34
N ASP A 448 -18.11 3.98 31.65
CA ASP A 448 -19.22 3.34 32.34
C ASP A 448 -20.58 3.96 32.00
N LYS A 449 -20.61 5.21 31.53
CA LYS A 449 -21.83 5.93 31.15
C LYS A 449 -22.18 5.75 29.68
N TRP A 450 -21.18 5.77 28.82
CA TRP A 450 -21.37 5.84 27.36
C TRP A 450 -21.09 4.50 26.66
N GLY A 451 -20.59 3.47 27.40
CA GLY A 451 -20.03 2.25 26.84
C GLY A 451 -18.62 2.51 26.30
N GLU A 452 -18.52 3.34 25.28
CA GLU A 452 -17.26 3.90 24.80
C GLU A 452 -17.31 5.43 24.82
N ALA A 453 -16.26 6.08 25.30
CA ALA A 453 -16.07 7.52 25.20
C ALA A 453 -15.19 7.86 24.01
N VAL A 454 -15.62 8.83 23.20
CA VAL A 454 -14.80 9.38 22.11
C VAL A 454 -13.61 10.11 22.72
N THR A 455 -12.40 9.64 22.42
CA THR A 455 -11.14 10.24 22.92
C THR A 455 -10.25 10.62 21.75
N ALA A 456 -9.82 11.88 21.70
CA ALA A 456 -8.88 12.36 20.69
C ALA A 456 -7.46 12.40 21.27
N VAL A 457 -6.49 11.89 20.52
CA VAL A 457 -5.06 11.99 20.81
C VAL A 457 -4.47 12.93 19.76
N VAL A 458 -3.89 14.05 20.21
CA VAL A 458 -3.52 15.19 19.35
C VAL A 458 -2.03 15.48 19.48
N VAL A 459 -1.37 15.66 18.34
CA VAL A 459 -0.03 16.24 18.22
C VAL A 459 -0.20 17.71 17.80
N ALA A 460 0.26 18.62 18.64
CA ALA A 460 0.24 20.05 18.33
C ALA A 460 1.32 20.39 17.28
N ARG A 461 1.12 21.45 16.52
CA ARG A 461 2.19 22.02 15.68
C ARG A 461 3.29 22.58 16.56
N GLU A 462 4.50 22.55 16.04
CA GLU A 462 5.67 23.08 16.74
C GLU A 462 5.45 24.57 17.12
N GLY A 463 5.68 24.88 18.40
CA GLY A 463 5.50 26.23 18.93
C GLY A 463 4.05 26.63 19.22
N THR A 464 3.08 25.72 19.09
CA THR A 464 1.67 26.01 19.42
C THR A 464 1.18 25.20 20.63
N HIS A 465 0.11 25.65 21.26
CA HIS A 465 -0.51 25.02 22.43
C HIS A 465 -2.04 25.08 22.32
N PRO A 466 -2.67 24.23 21.48
CA PRO A 466 -4.12 24.26 21.31
C PRO A 466 -4.84 23.94 22.63
N ASP A 467 -5.96 24.62 22.85
CA ASP A 467 -6.80 24.40 24.03
C ASP A 467 -7.74 23.20 23.81
N ALA A 468 -7.82 22.31 24.80
CA ALA A 468 -8.65 21.12 24.70
C ALA A 468 -10.14 21.44 24.56
N ASP A 469 -10.64 22.43 25.29
CA ASP A 469 -12.05 22.82 25.27
C ASP A 469 -12.40 23.49 23.94
N GLU A 470 -11.47 24.24 23.34
CA GLU A 470 -11.62 24.81 22.00
C GLU A 470 -11.79 23.71 20.96
N LEU A 471 -10.93 22.69 20.97
CA LEU A 471 -11.00 21.56 20.05
C LEU A 471 -12.29 20.73 20.23
N ILE A 472 -12.71 20.49 21.47
CA ILE A 472 -14.00 19.82 21.78
C ILE A 472 -15.17 20.63 21.23
N ASN A 473 -15.17 21.95 21.47
CA ASN A 473 -16.22 22.84 21.00
C ASN A 473 -16.24 22.95 19.48
N LEU A 474 -15.10 22.91 18.81
CA LEU A 474 -15.00 22.86 17.34
C LEU A 474 -15.73 21.64 16.79
N VAL A 475 -15.46 20.44 17.34
CA VAL A 475 -16.16 19.22 16.93
C VAL A 475 -17.65 19.30 17.24
N LYS A 476 -18.00 19.76 18.44
CA LYS A 476 -19.41 19.91 18.87
C LYS A 476 -20.20 20.83 17.94
N ALA A 477 -19.60 21.92 17.50
CA ALA A 477 -20.25 22.89 16.59
C ALA A 477 -20.45 22.31 15.19
N ARG A 478 -19.54 21.45 14.72
CA ARG A 478 -19.57 20.91 13.35
C ARG A 478 -20.35 19.60 13.23
N LYS A 479 -20.28 18.73 14.27
CA LYS A 479 -20.81 17.34 14.23
C LYS A 479 -21.82 17.04 15.35
N GLY A 480 -22.06 17.98 16.23
CA GLY A 480 -22.95 17.79 17.38
C GLY A 480 -22.28 17.16 18.62
N SER A 481 -23.01 17.14 19.74
CA SER A 481 -22.48 16.74 21.04
C SER A 481 -22.15 15.25 21.17
N ALA A 482 -22.78 14.40 20.35
CA ALA A 482 -22.48 12.96 20.33
C ALA A 482 -21.06 12.69 19.87
N HIS A 483 -20.63 13.34 18.80
CA HIS A 483 -19.30 13.19 18.17
C HIS A 483 -18.20 13.93 18.93
N ALA A 484 -18.56 14.91 19.79
CA ALA A 484 -17.58 15.70 20.53
C ALA A 484 -16.74 14.79 21.44
N PRO A 485 -15.40 14.87 21.37
CA PRO A 485 -14.54 14.12 22.26
C PRO A 485 -14.89 14.40 23.73
N LYS A 486 -14.88 13.35 24.53
CA LYS A 486 -15.05 13.47 25.99
C LYS A 486 -13.73 13.80 26.66
N GLN A 487 -12.62 13.50 25.96
CA GLN A 487 -11.26 13.76 26.41
C GLN A 487 -10.36 14.06 25.19
N ILE A 488 -9.43 15.00 25.37
CA ILE A 488 -8.31 15.23 24.46
C ILE A 488 -7.02 14.96 25.23
N GLN A 489 -6.15 14.16 24.63
CA GLN A 489 -4.81 13.89 25.13
C GLN A 489 -3.79 14.47 24.15
N PHE A 490 -2.92 15.35 24.63
CA PHE A 490 -1.80 15.85 23.85
C PHE A 490 -0.60 14.92 24.00
N VAL A 491 0.07 14.62 22.89
CA VAL A 491 1.26 13.78 22.80
C VAL A 491 2.29 14.41 21.87
N GLU A 492 3.56 14.05 22.05
CA GLU A 492 4.63 14.51 21.16
C GLU A 492 4.56 13.81 19.79
N GLU A 493 4.18 12.52 19.77
CA GLU A 493 4.04 11.73 18.55
C GLU A 493 2.93 10.69 18.66
N LEU A 494 2.35 10.31 17.51
CA LEU A 494 1.41 9.19 17.39
C LEU A 494 2.17 7.91 17.02
N PRO A 495 1.76 6.74 17.56
CA PRO A 495 2.33 5.46 17.13
C PRO A 495 1.98 5.23 15.66
N MET A 496 3.00 4.83 14.88
CA MET A 496 2.86 4.59 13.45
C MET A 496 3.07 3.11 13.12
N THR A 497 2.28 2.61 12.18
CA THR A 497 2.53 1.30 11.57
C THR A 497 3.74 1.37 10.64
N GLY A 498 4.34 0.22 10.32
CA GLY A 498 5.44 0.17 9.34
C GLY A 498 5.10 0.75 7.96
N VAL A 499 3.81 0.84 7.60
CA VAL A 499 3.34 1.45 6.33
C VAL A 499 3.03 2.95 6.46
N GLY A 500 3.41 3.60 7.57
CA GLY A 500 3.24 5.05 7.78
C GLY A 500 1.80 5.49 8.11
N LYS A 501 0.97 4.60 8.65
CA LYS A 501 -0.38 4.92 9.17
C LYS A 501 -0.35 5.03 10.68
N VAL A 502 -1.25 5.83 11.26
CA VAL A 502 -1.44 5.84 12.72
C VAL A 502 -1.89 4.46 13.19
N ASP A 503 -1.20 3.91 14.18
CA ASP A 503 -1.55 2.63 14.80
C ASP A 503 -2.58 2.82 15.92
N LYS A 504 -3.86 2.89 15.54
CA LYS A 504 -4.97 3.00 16.50
C LYS A 504 -5.07 1.79 17.45
N LYS A 505 -4.50 0.63 17.09
CA LYS A 505 -4.45 -0.55 17.97
C LYS A 505 -3.56 -0.28 19.19
N VAL A 506 -2.36 0.25 18.95
CA VAL A 506 -1.43 0.63 20.03
C VAL A 506 -2.06 1.70 20.91
N LEU A 507 -2.75 2.69 20.33
CA LEU A 507 -3.47 3.70 21.11
C LEU A 507 -4.57 3.08 21.97
N ARG A 508 -5.44 2.25 21.39
CA ARG A 508 -6.53 1.58 22.13
C ARG A 508 -6.01 0.66 23.23
N ALA A 509 -4.96 -0.11 22.96
CA ALA A 509 -4.41 -1.05 23.94
C ALA A 509 -4.04 -0.40 25.27
N ARG A 510 -3.69 0.90 25.26
CA ARG A 510 -3.39 1.68 26.49
C ARG A 510 -4.60 1.83 27.42
N TYR A 511 -5.83 1.81 26.87
CA TYR A 511 -7.07 2.05 27.60
C TYR A 511 -7.89 0.78 27.86
N TRP A 512 -7.70 -0.25 27.03
CA TRP A 512 -8.47 -1.51 27.08
C TRP A 512 -7.75 -2.65 27.83
N ALA A 513 -6.63 -2.36 28.50
CA ALA A 513 -5.90 -3.37 29.26
C ALA A 513 -6.80 -4.02 30.33
N GLY A 514 -7.06 -5.35 30.19
CA GLY A 514 -7.92 -6.11 31.10
C GLY A 514 -9.43 -5.98 30.91
N ARG A 515 -9.88 -5.35 29.81
CA ARG A 515 -11.30 -5.23 29.45
C ARG A 515 -11.52 -5.77 28.03
N GLU A 516 -12.68 -6.38 27.76
CA GLU A 516 -13.10 -6.78 26.44
C GLU A 516 -13.91 -5.65 25.77
N ARG A 517 -13.66 -5.41 24.50
CA ARG A 517 -14.41 -4.43 23.70
C ARG A 517 -15.69 -5.09 23.18
N MET A 518 -16.83 -4.40 23.32
CA MET A 518 -18.13 -4.90 22.86
C MET A 518 -18.36 -4.78 21.35
N VAL A 519 -17.50 -4.03 20.64
CA VAL A 519 -17.54 -3.84 19.18
C VAL A 519 -16.24 -4.36 18.59
N GLY A 520 -16.30 -5.34 17.69
CA GLY A 520 -15.13 -5.93 17.05
C GLY A 520 -15.45 -6.53 15.70
#